data_31d22dcea09ba3742f7ec1c73a84e277
#
_entry.id   31d22dcea09ba3742f7ec1c73a84e277
#
_cell.length_a   1.000
_cell.length_b   1.000
_cell.length_c   1.000
_cell.angle_alpha   90.00
_cell.angle_beta   90.00
_cell.angle_gamma   90.00
#
_symmetry.space_group_name_H-M   'P 1'
#
loop_
_entity.id
_entity.type
_entity.pdbx_description
1 polymer ?
#
loop_
_entity_poly.entity_id
_entity_poly.type
_entity_poly.pdbx_seq_one_letter_code
_entity_poly.pdbx_strand_id
1 'polypeptide(L)'
;MPNGVLEMRLVVTAPDYGAALAFYRDVLGMREIGAFSSPGGHVTILDAGRATLEIGDPGQAAYIDEVEVGRRVAGHVRVALQVGDAAAATDAAVAAGAELLAPPTETPWRSLNSRLEGPAGLQLTLFEELGPAS
;
A
#
# COMPACT_ATOMS: atom_id res chain seq x y z
N MET A 1 11.28 -11.32 -15.50
CA MET A 1 9.87 -11.18 -15.91
C MET A 1 9.50 -9.71 -15.92
N PRO A 2 9.00 -9.15 -17.03
CA PRO A 2 8.65 -7.71 -17.08
C PRO A 2 7.62 -7.30 -16.05
N ASN A 3 6.72 -8.21 -15.66
CA ASN A 3 5.65 -7.96 -14.69
C ASN A 3 5.94 -8.58 -13.32
N GLY A 4 7.20 -8.97 -13.05
CA GLY A 4 7.58 -9.52 -11.77
C GLY A 4 7.47 -8.49 -10.66
N VAL A 5 7.19 -8.97 -9.43
CA VAL A 5 7.10 -8.12 -8.25
C VAL A 5 8.49 -7.63 -7.85
N LEU A 6 8.63 -6.32 -7.68
CA LEU A 6 9.90 -5.67 -7.31
C LEU A 6 10.03 -5.47 -5.81
N GLU A 7 8.93 -5.21 -5.12
CA GLU A 7 8.93 -4.94 -3.68
C GLU A 7 7.57 -5.31 -3.10
N MET A 8 7.57 -5.79 -1.87
CA MET A 8 6.37 -6.03 -1.10
C MET A 8 6.32 -5.08 0.09
N ARG A 9 5.16 -4.50 0.34
CA ARG A 9 4.89 -3.68 1.52
C ARG A 9 3.69 -4.26 2.26
N LEU A 10 3.86 -4.52 3.56
CA LEU A 10 2.75 -4.90 4.43
C LEU A 10 2.19 -3.63 5.05
N VAL A 11 0.94 -3.32 4.75
CA VAL A 11 0.27 -2.10 5.22
C VAL A 11 -0.71 -2.48 6.31
N VAL A 12 -0.48 -1.98 7.52
CA VAL A 12 -1.29 -2.30 8.70
C VAL A 12 -1.95 -1.03 9.21
N THR A 13 -3.26 -1.09 9.43
CA THR A 13 -3.99 0.01 10.04
C THR A 13 -4.00 -0.19 11.55
N ALA A 14 -3.40 0.76 12.26
CA ALA A 14 -3.26 0.71 13.73
C ALA A 14 -4.15 1.77 14.37
N PRO A 15 -5.20 1.38 15.10
CA PRO A 15 -6.00 2.36 15.86
C PRO A 15 -5.17 3.13 16.87
N ASP A 16 -4.24 2.47 17.53
CA ASP A 16 -3.25 3.14 18.40
C ASP A 16 -1.93 3.25 17.64
N TYR A 17 -1.84 4.26 16.81
CA TYR A 17 -0.71 4.50 15.93
C TYR A 17 0.60 4.69 16.70
N GLY A 18 0.55 5.51 17.76
CA GLY A 18 1.74 5.78 18.59
C GLY A 18 2.27 4.54 19.28
N ALA A 19 1.38 3.69 19.81
CA ALA A 19 1.79 2.44 20.47
C ALA A 19 2.42 1.46 19.45
N ALA A 20 1.89 1.40 18.24
CA ALA A 20 2.47 0.56 17.19
C ALA A 20 3.88 1.02 16.83
N LEU A 21 4.10 2.32 16.64
CA LEU A 21 5.43 2.85 16.37
C LEU A 21 6.40 2.60 17.51
N ALA A 22 5.96 2.79 18.75
CA ALA A 22 6.80 2.53 19.93
C ALA A 22 7.27 1.07 19.94
N PHE A 23 6.42 0.15 19.58
CA PHE A 23 6.78 -1.27 19.55
C PHE A 23 7.71 -1.60 18.38
N TYR A 24 7.30 -1.33 17.15
CA TYR A 24 8.06 -1.78 15.97
C TYR A 24 9.31 -0.94 15.73
N ARG A 25 9.21 0.37 15.84
CA ARG A 25 10.34 1.25 15.61
C ARG A 25 11.28 1.31 16.82
N ASP A 26 10.74 1.54 18.03
CA ASP A 26 11.56 1.87 19.19
C ASP A 26 12.03 0.62 19.95
N VAL A 27 11.17 -0.41 20.08
CA VAL A 27 11.54 -1.65 20.79
C VAL A 27 12.25 -2.63 19.83
N LEU A 28 11.67 -2.90 18.66
CA LEU A 28 12.25 -3.84 17.70
C LEU A 28 13.31 -3.20 16.81
N GLY A 29 13.47 -1.88 16.83
CA GLY A 29 14.55 -1.21 16.11
C GLY A 29 14.37 -1.11 14.61
N MET A 30 13.14 -1.21 14.09
CA MET A 30 12.89 -1.03 12.66
C MET A 30 13.08 0.43 12.30
N ARG A 31 14.03 0.70 11.38
CA ARG A 31 14.39 2.07 11.04
C ARG A 31 13.27 2.76 10.24
N GLU A 32 12.93 3.97 10.67
CA GLU A 32 11.98 4.79 9.91
C GLU A 32 12.63 5.29 8.63
N ILE A 33 12.03 4.98 7.48
CA ILE A 33 12.52 5.41 6.17
C ILE A 33 11.60 6.44 5.51
N GLY A 34 10.44 6.69 6.08
CA GLY A 34 9.54 7.73 5.62
C GLY A 34 8.38 7.92 6.56
N ALA A 35 7.90 9.15 6.67
CA ALA A 35 6.71 9.47 7.45
C ALA A 35 5.93 10.53 6.68
N PHE A 36 4.64 10.32 6.53
CA PHE A 36 3.78 11.18 5.72
C PHE A 36 2.48 11.47 6.45
N SER A 37 1.93 12.65 6.21
CA SER A 37 0.64 13.05 6.74
C SER A 37 -0.29 13.41 5.59
N SER A 38 -1.57 13.14 5.80
CA SER A 38 -2.64 13.55 4.90
C SER A 38 -3.72 14.24 5.72
N PRO A 39 -4.77 14.81 5.07
CA PRO A 39 -5.89 15.33 5.85
C PRO A 39 -6.49 14.24 6.73
N GLY A 40 -6.30 14.35 8.06
CA GLY A 40 -6.85 13.44 9.04
C GLY A 40 -6.07 12.16 9.29
N GLY A 41 -4.87 11.99 8.70
CA GLY A 41 -4.16 10.73 8.87
C GLY A 41 -2.65 10.82 8.80
N HIS A 42 -1.99 9.75 9.27
CA HIS A 42 -0.54 9.58 9.29
C HIS A 42 -0.15 8.17 8.88
N VAL A 43 0.98 8.04 8.19
CA VAL A 43 1.61 6.75 7.89
C VAL A 43 3.11 6.86 8.13
N THR A 44 3.69 5.82 8.71
CA THR A 44 5.14 5.68 8.85
C THR A 44 5.58 4.40 8.16
N ILE A 45 6.63 4.50 7.36
CA ILE A 45 7.20 3.37 6.63
C ILE A 45 8.44 2.93 7.37
N LEU A 46 8.47 1.68 7.81
CA LEU A 46 9.58 1.09 8.55
C LEU A 46 10.32 0.08 7.68
N ASP A 47 11.64 0.10 7.78
CA ASP A 47 12.50 -0.85 7.09
C ASP A 47 12.44 -2.21 7.81
N ALA A 48 12.03 -3.23 7.09
CA ALA A 48 11.96 -4.61 7.58
C ALA A 48 12.94 -5.51 6.84
N GLY A 49 14.11 -4.98 6.48
CA GLY A 49 15.12 -5.69 5.71
C GLY A 49 14.79 -5.66 4.23
N ARG A 50 14.30 -6.77 3.66
CA ARG A 50 13.93 -6.85 2.24
C ARG A 50 12.49 -6.46 1.97
N ALA A 51 11.77 -5.97 2.97
CA ALA A 51 10.38 -5.55 2.86
C ALA A 51 10.20 -4.28 3.68
N THR A 52 9.02 -3.68 3.60
CA THR A 52 8.65 -2.57 4.47
C THR A 52 7.39 -2.93 5.24
N LEU A 53 7.26 -2.38 6.43
CA LEU A 53 6.04 -2.40 7.20
C LEU A 53 5.52 -0.97 7.28
N GLU A 54 4.35 -0.73 6.68
CA GLU A 54 3.70 0.59 6.74
C GLU A 54 2.61 0.57 7.80
N ILE A 55 2.75 1.44 8.77
CA ILE A 55 1.77 1.56 9.84
C ILE A 55 1.05 2.89 9.66
N GLY A 56 -0.25 2.82 9.35
CA GLY A 56 -1.09 3.98 9.19
C GLY A 56 -2.20 4.00 10.24
N ASP A 57 -2.71 5.19 10.53
CA ASP A 57 -3.89 5.29 11.37
C ASP A 57 -5.17 5.12 10.53
N PRO A 58 -6.36 4.98 11.16
CA PRO A 58 -7.60 4.82 10.40
C PRO A 58 -7.91 5.98 9.44
N GLY A 59 -7.55 7.20 9.81
CA GLY A 59 -7.73 8.36 8.93
C GLY A 59 -6.92 8.26 7.65
N GLN A 60 -5.68 7.77 7.74
CA GLN A 60 -4.84 7.57 6.57
C GLN A 60 -5.40 6.45 5.68
N ALA A 61 -5.87 5.36 6.28
CA ALA A 61 -6.49 4.28 5.50
C ALA A 61 -7.71 4.78 4.73
N ALA A 62 -8.54 5.61 5.36
CA ALA A 62 -9.70 6.21 4.71
C ALA A 62 -9.29 7.15 3.57
N TYR A 63 -8.24 7.96 3.77
CA TYR A 63 -7.73 8.86 2.74
C TYR A 63 -7.24 8.09 1.51
N ILE A 64 -6.44 7.04 1.74
CA ILE A 64 -5.90 6.24 0.62
C ILE A 64 -7.02 5.54 -0.14
N ASP A 65 -8.00 4.98 0.57
CA ASP A 65 -9.16 4.37 -0.05
C ASP A 65 -9.93 5.37 -0.92
N GLU A 66 -10.11 6.61 -0.43
CA GLU A 66 -10.79 7.64 -1.21
C GLU A 66 -10.03 7.97 -2.49
N VAL A 67 -8.71 8.10 -2.42
CA VAL A 67 -7.87 8.40 -3.58
C VAL A 67 -7.89 7.25 -4.59
N GLU A 68 -7.75 6.01 -4.12
CA GLU A 68 -7.54 4.85 -5.00
C GLU A 68 -8.84 4.20 -5.45
N VAL A 69 -9.86 4.19 -4.61
CA VAL A 69 -11.08 3.42 -4.84
C VAL A 69 -12.34 4.29 -4.87
N GLY A 70 -12.35 5.40 -4.15
CA GLY A 70 -13.50 6.28 -4.03
C GLY A 70 -14.48 5.86 -2.93
N ARG A 71 -14.16 4.82 -2.17
CA ARG A 71 -14.96 4.36 -1.03
C ARG A 71 -14.11 3.55 -0.07
N ARG A 72 -14.57 3.40 1.15
CA ARG A 72 -13.85 2.66 2.19
C ARG A 72 -13.91 1.16 1.92
N VAL A 73 -12.77 0.53 1.66
CA VAL A 73 -12.66 -0.91 1.36
C VAL A 73 -11.54 -1.62 2.12
N ALA A 74 -10.50 -0.91 2.54
CA ALA A 74 -9.35 -1.53 3.19
C ALA A 74 -9.74 -2.14 4.53
N GLY A 75 -9.27 -3.37 4.77
CA GLY A 75 -9.35 -4.00 6.07
C GLY A 75 -8.18 -3.62 6.96
N HIS A 76 -7.90 -4.49 7.93
CA HIS A 76 -6.79 -4.28 8.87
C HIS A 76 -5.42 -4.41 8.19
N VAL A 77 -5.29 -5.31 7.24
CA VAL A 77 -4.04 -5.60 6.53
C VAL A 77 -4.26 -5.52 5.02
N ARG A 78 -3.32 -4.91 4.33
CA ARG A 78 -3.29 -4.86 2.88
C ARG A 78 -1.86 -5.09 2.42
N VAL A 79 -1.68 -5.87 1.35
CA VAL A 79 -0.36 -6.14 0.78
C VAL A 79 -0.20 -5.29 -0.48
N ALA A 80 0.83 -4.46 -0.52
CA ALA A 80 1.15 -3.66 -1.69
C ALA A 80 2.38 -4.27 -2.37
N LEU A 81 2.26 -4.52 -3.68
CA LEU A 81 3.32 -5.12 -4.48
C LEU A 81 3.74 -4.15 -5.57
N GLN A 82 5.01 -3.79 -5.58
CA GLN A 82 5.56 -2.92 -6.62
C GLN A 82 5.79 -3.73 -7.90
N VAL A 83 5.30 -3.20 -9.01
CA VAL A 83 5.46 -3.81 -10.33
C VAL A 83 6.00 -2.78 -11.32
N GLY A 84 6.54 -3.25 -12.43
CA GLY A 84 7.06 -2.37 -13.46
C GLY A 84 5.99 -1.75 -14.35
N ASP A 85 4.84 -2.40 -14.48
CA ASP A 85 3.71 -1.95 -15.32
C ASP A 85 2.42 -2.33 -14.61
N ALA A 86 1.80 -1.35 -13.93
CA ALA A 86 0.61 -1.59 -13.13
C ALA A 86 -0.58 -2.02 -13.98
N ALA A 87 -0.74 -1.46 -15.17
CA ALA A 87 -1.85 -1.82 -16.06
C ALA A 87 -1.75 -3.29 -16.51
N ALA A 88 -0.57 -3.70 -16.96
CA ALA A 88 -0.34 -5.08 -17.43
C ALA A 88 -0.47 -6.08 -16.28
N ALA A 89 0.10 -5.76 -15.11
CA ALA A 89 0.03 -6.64 -13.95
C ALA A 89 -1.41 -6.79 -13.43
N THR A 90 -2.18 -5.71 -13.44
CA THR A 90 -3.58 -5.73 -13.03
C THR A 90 -4.42 -6.57 -13.98
N ASP A 91 -4.23 -6.41 -15.30
CA ASP A 91 -4.93 -7.22 -16.29
C ASP A 91 -4.62 -8.70 -16.13
N ALA A 92 -3.36 -9.05 -15.90
CA ALA A 92 -2.95 -10.44 -15.67
C ALA A 92 -3.58 -11.01 -14.39
N ALA A 93 -3.63 -10.23 -13.32
CA ALA A 93 -4.23 -10.65 -12.05
C ALA A 93 -5.73 -10.89 -12.21
N VAL A 94 -6.44 -10.01 -12.89
CA VAL A 94 -7.88 -10.16 -13.14
C VAL A 94 -8.14 -11.38 -14.02
N ALA A 95 -7.33 -11.60 -15.06
CA ALA A 95 -7.46 -12.78 -15.91
C ALA A 95 -7.23 -14.08 -15.12
N ALA A 96 -6.43 -14.04 -14.07
CA ALA A 96 -6.16 -15.19 -13.19
C ALA A 96 -7.18 -15.34 -12.05
N GLY A 97 -8.21 -14.50 -11.99
CA GLY A 97 -9.32 -14.66 -11.06
C GLY A 97 -9.40 -13.65 -9.91
N ALA A 98 -8.51 -12.66 -9.84
CA ALA A 98 -8.63 -11.61 -8.84
C ALA A 98 -9.83 -10.71 -9.15
N GLU A 99 -10.48 -10.21 -8.09
CA GLU A 99 -11.57 -9.25 -8.25
C GLU A 99 -11.01 -7.83 -8.29
N LEU A 100 -11.33 -7.08 -9.33
CA LEU A 100 -10.90 -5.69 -9.44
C LEU A 100 -11.80 -4.80 -8.59
N LEU A 101 -11.22 -4.11 -7.61
CA LEU A 101 -11.92 -3.10 -6.81
C LEU A 101 -11.77 -1.72 -7.42
N ALA A 102 -10.61 -1.42 -7.98
CA ALA A 102 -10.36 -0.15 -8.68
C ALA A 102 -9.23 -0.33 -9.69
N PRO A 103 -9.39 0.21 -10.92
CA PRO A 103 -8.34 0.15 -11.93
C PRO A 103 -7.15 1.00 -11.55
N PRO A 104 -5.99 0.85 -12.25
CA PRO A 104 -4.84 1.69 -11.98
C PRO A 104 -5.19 3.18 -12.02
N THR A 105 -4.92 3.86 -10.91
CA THR A 105 -5.27 5.26 -10.68
C THR A 105 -4.03 6.00 -10.22
N GLU A 106 -3.73 7.15 -10.82
CA GLU A 106 -2.59 7.95 -10.40
C GLU A 106 -2.88 8.60 -9.06
N THR A 107 -1.90 8.48 -8.14
CA THR A 107 -2.00 9.05 -6.80
C THR A 107 -1.24 10.37 -6.70
N PRO A 108 -1.56 11.23 -5.70
CA PRO A 108 -0.80 12.46 -5.49
C PRO A 108 0.69 12.23 -5.18
N TRP A 109 1.05 11.06 -4.68
CA TRP A 109 2.45 10.71 -4.39
C TRP A 109 3.17 10.06 -5.57
N ARG A 110 2.65 10.24 -6.78
CA ARG A 110 3.27 9.83 -8.04
C ARG A 110 3.48 8.33 -8.15
N SER A 111 2.40 7.59 -7.91
CA SER A 111 2.34 6.18 -8.26
C SER A 111 1.04 5.87 -8.99
N LEU A 112 1.03 4.77 -9.72
CA LEU A 112 -0.15 4.28 -10.42
C LEU A 112 -0.59 3.01 -9.73
N ASN A 113 -1.71 3.07 -9.00
CA ASN A 113 -2.14 2.02 -8.06
C ASN A 113 -3.48 1.42 -8.47
N SER A 114 -3.55 0.10 -8.54
CA SER A 114 -4.82 -0.61 -8.61
C SER A 114 -5.13 -1.25 -7.25
N ARG A 115 -6.39 -1.61 -7.05
CA ARG A 115 -6.82 -2.29 -5.84
C ARG A 115 -7.62 -3.53 -6.22
N LEU A 116 -7.27 -4.68 -5.63
CA LEU A 116 -7.88 -5.96 -5.96
C LEU A 116 -8.11 -6.79 -4.69
N GLU A 117 -9.08 -7.72 -4.77
CA GLU A 117 -9.18 -8.84 -3.85
C GLU A 117 -8.51 -10.04 -4.51
N GLY A 118 -7.41 -10.49 -3.95
CA GLY A 118 -6.66 -11.63 -4.44
C GLY A 118 -7.05 -12.93 -3.76
N PRO A 119 -6.44 -14.04 -4.18
CA PRO A 119 -6.63 -15.34 -3.52
C PRO A 119 -6.23 -15.30 -2.05
N ALA A 120 -6.76 -16.24 -1.27
CA ALA A 120 -6.47 -16.39 0.16
C ALA A 120 -6.96 -15.19 1.00
N GLY A 121 -7.92 -14.44 0.51
CA GLY A 121 -8.50 -13.31 1.24
C GLY A 121 -7.59 -12.11 1.41
N LEU A 122 -6.57 -11.98 0.57
CA LEU A 122 -5.64 -10.84 0.64
C LEU A 122 -6.12 -9.69 -0.23
N GLN A 123 -6.29 -8.52 0.37
CA GLN A 123 -6.49 -7.32 -0.41
C GLN A 123 -5.14 -6.80 -0.89
N LEU A 124 -5.05 -6.52 -2.20
CA LEU A 124 -3.81 -6.15 -2.86
C LEU A 124 -3.88 -4.74 -3.42
N THR A 125 -2.75 -4.04 -3.34
CA THR A 125 -2.46 -2.90 -4.20
C THR A 125 -1.33 -3.31 -5.13
N LEU A 126 -1.51 -3.16 -6.43
CA LEU A 126 -0.42 -3.26 -7.39
C LEU A 126 -0.01 -1.83 -7.74
N PHE A 127 1.25 -1.48 -7.50
CA PHE A 127 1.67 -0.10 -7.68
C PHE A 127 2.91 0.00 -8.56
N GLU A 128 2.89 1.03 -9.41
CA GLU A 128 4.00 1.39 -10.27
C GLU A 128 4.45 2.79 -9.89
N GLU A 129 5.73 2.96 -9.58
CA GLU A 129 6.25 4.27 -9.26
C GLU A 129 6.49 5.06 -10.55
N LEU A 130 5.96 6.28 -10.62
CA LEU A 130 5.99 7.08 -11.84
C LEU A 130 7.20 8.01 -11.89
N GLY A 131 7.97 8.09 -10.81
CA GLY A 131 9.07 9.01 -10.71
C GLY A 131 8.62 10.45 -10.43
N PRO A 132 9.57 11.38 -10.31
CA PRO A 132 9.23 12.77 -9.99
C PRO A 132 8.48 13.42 -11.14
N ALA A 133 7.63 14.43 -10.82
CA ALA A 133 6.97 15.25 -11.81
C ALA A 133 8.01 16.09 -12.56
N SER A 134 7.85 16.17 -13.87
CA SER A 134 8.73 16.97 -14.72
C SER A 134 8.29 18.42 -14.80
#